data_7b13464ba45d5a0a643f4a70f878ead2
#
_entry.id   7b13464ba45d5a0a643f4a70f878ead2
#
_cell.length_a   1.000
_cell.length_b   1.000
_cell.length_c   1.000
_cell.angle_alpha   90.00
_cell.angle_beta   90.00
_cell.angle_gamma   90.00
#
_symmetry.space_group_name_H-M   'P 1'
#
loop_
_entity.id
_entity.type
_entity.pdbx_description
1 polymer ?
#
loop_
_entity_poly.entity_id
_entity_poly.type
_entity_poly.pdbx_seq_one_letter_code
_entity_poly.pdbx_strand_id
1 'polypeptide(L)'
;MLRPATPADHVHYARLFPDLATGDPVLPPDRWLDTIAPGTLIAEDGHGSVIGYAYLQILQGNCYVRHVAIEPDRRGQGRGRMLMDAIAARLRAVDCTRWCLNVKPENEAAVRLYRAIGMTTRHTMTAFRLDWDLAARLPRGDRSVIASLVAPADDAAIEAAFAMPAGQIAEARKRPDLVLLRLVDPARPDDAGLGFAVYDPLFPGAFPFRVAAATLAPPLLAAIRAHERPDTPYIQLVSEDADLTAALLAIGGTVRLSALHMAGDVPGPAPSRHPPSAPDRC
;
A
#
# COMPACT_ATOMS: atom_id res chain seq x y z
N MET A 1 -16.67 18.47 -3.38
CA MET A 1 -16.14 18.24 -4.75
C MET A 1 -14.77 17.56 -4.62
N LEU A 2 -14.33 16.76 -5.64
CA LEU A 2 -12.93 16.28 -5.69
C LEU A 2 -12.18 16.97 -6.84
N ARG A 3 -10.98 17.44 -6.56
CA ARG A 3 -10.05 17.94 -7.58
C ARG A 3 -8.65 17.34 -7.41
N PRO A 4 -7.82 17.30 -8.46
CA PRO A 4 -6.40 16.98 -8.32
C PRO A 4 -5.70 17.94 -7.36
N ALA A 5 -4.68 17.43 -6.67
CA ALA A 5 -3.83 18.26 -5.83
C ALA A 5 -2.95 19.19 -6.68
N THR A 6 -2.63 20.34 -6.12
CA THR A 6 -1.68 21.33 -6.64
C THR A 6 -0.54 21.52 -5.66
N PRO A 7 0.59 22.12 -6.02
CA PRO A 7 1.70 22.36 -5.09
C PRO A 7 1.27 23.09 -3.79
N ALA A 8 0.27 23.95 -3.87
CA ALA A 8 -0.27 24.69 -2.71
C ALA A 8 -0.98 23.78 -1.69
N ASP A 9 -1.38 22.58 -2.09
CA ASP A 9 -2.13 21.66 -1.22
C ASP A 9 -1.24 20.86 -0.26
N HIS A 10 0.08 20.99 -0.35
CA HIS A 10 1.00 20.36 0.61
C HIS A 10 0.66 20.71 2.06
N VAL A 11 0.23 21.94 2.33
CA VAL A 11 -0.18 22.38 3.67
C VAL A 11 -1.33 21.53 4.23
N HIS A 12 -2.29 21.15 3.41
CA HIS A 12 -3.41 20.28 3.79
C HIS A 12 -2.98 18.85 4.01
N TYR A 13 -2.11 18.33 3.13
CA TYR A 13 -1.48 17.03 3.34
C TYR A 13 -0.70 17.00 4.66
N ALA A 14 0.19 17.95 4.87
CA ALA A 14 1.07 17.98 6.05
C ALA A 14 0.27 18.05 7.37
N ARG A 15 -0.87 18.74 7.35
CA ARG A 15 -1.76 18.86 8.50
C ARG A 15 -2.57 17.59 8.78
N LEU A 16 -3.04 16.90 7.73
CA LEU A 16 -3.95 15.75 7.86
C LEU A 16 -3.23 14.40 7.89
N PHE A 17 -2.01 14.31 7.33
CA PHE A 17 -1.26 13.05 7.27
C PHE A 17 -0.97 12.43 8.65
N PRO A 18 -0.60 13.19 9.70
CA PRO A 18 -0.38 12.63 11.03
C PRO A 18 -1.59 11.88 11.60
N ASP A 19 -2.82 12.26 11.21
CA ASP A 19 -4.05 11.59 11.66
C ASP A 19 -4.22 10.17 11.13
N LEU A 20 -3.47 9.79 10.09
CA LEU A 20 -3.39 8.40 9.62
C LEU A 20 -2.61 7.51 10.60
N ALA A 21 -1.82 8.13 11.47
CA ALA A 21 -1.04 7.48 12.53
C ALA A 21 -0.19 6.30 12.01
N THR A 22 0.41 6.47 10.82
CA THR A 22 1.31 5.46 10.22
C THR A 22 2.65 5.39 10.97
N GLY A 23 3.01 6.45 11.69
CA GLY A 23 4.32 6.61 12.31
C GLY A 23 5.40 7.13 11.35
N ASP A 24 5.03 7.40 10.11
CA ASP A 24 5.94 7.95 9.11
C ASP A 24 6.02 9.48 9.24
N PRO A 25 7.16 10.09 8.87
CA PRO A 25 7.28 11.55 8.85
C PRO A 25 6.45 12.15 7.71
N VAL A 26 6.00 13.38 7.92
CA VAL A 26 5.41 14.20 6.85
C VAL A 26 6.49 14.44 5.79
N LEU A 27 6.19 14.16 4.53
CA LEU A 27 7.13 14.41 3.44
C LEU A 27 7.32 15.92 3.23
N PRO A 28 8.56 16.38 2.97
CA PRO A 28 8.79 17.77 2.57
C PRO A 28 8.13 18.08 1.21
N PRO A 29 7.87 19.35 0.90
CA PRO A 29 7.08 19.76 -0.28
C PRO A 29 7.57 19.20 -1.61
N ASP A 30 8.87 19.20 -1.85
CA ASP A 30 9.50 18.66 -3.05
C ASP A 30 9.26 17.15 -3.21
N ARG A 31 9.55 16.38 -2.17
CA ARG A 31 9.32 14.93 -2.17
C ARG A 31 7.83 14.59 -2.30
N TRP A 32 6.97 15.32 -1.60
CA TRP A 32 5.53 15.13 -1.72
C TRP A 32 5.03 15.41 -3.13
N LEU A 33 5.52 16.48 -3.76
CA LEU A 33 5.13 16.89 -5.11
C LEU A 33 5.47 15.80 -6.13
N ASP A 34 6.66 15.19 -6.00
CA ASP A 34 7.13 14.17 -6.92
C ASP A 34 6.49 12.80 -6.72
N THR A 35 6.11 12.46 -5.46
CA THR A 35 5.76 11.07 -5.12
C THR A 35 4.28 10.86 -4.82
N ILE A 36 3.62 11.79 -4.14
CA ILE A 36 2.24 11.63 -3.64
C ILE A 36 1.26 12.54 -4.36
N ALA A 37 1.60 13.80 -4.62
CA ALA A 37 0.70 14.76 -5.22
C ALA A 37 0.09 14.33 -6.56
N PRO A 38 0.80 13.64 -7.47
CA PRO A 38 0.23 13.20 -8.75
C PRO A 38 -0.98 12.27 -8.61
N GLY A 39 -1.03 11.46 -7.54
CA GLY A 39 -2.15 10.57 -7.22
C GLY A 39 -3.11 11.13 -6.17
N THR A 40 -2.92 12.37 -5.73
CA THR A 40 -3.71 12.95 -4.64
C THR A 40 -4.91 13.72 -5.17
N LEU A 41 -6.05 13.47 -4.53
CA LEU A 41 -7.31 14.20 -4.72
C LEU A 41 -7.63 14.98 -3.45
N ILE A 42 -7.92 16.25 -3.61
CA ILE A 42 -8.36 17.14 -2.53
C ILE A 42 -9.90 17.13 -2.49
N ALA A 43 -10.44 16.94 -1.30
CA ALA A 43 -11.88 17.02 -1.05
C ALA A 43 -12.25 18.40 -0.50
N GLU A 44 -13.17 19.05 -1.16
CA GLU A 44 -13.70 20.37 -0.78
C GLU A 44 -15.19 20.31 -0.46
N ASP A 45 -15.64 21.17 0.46
CA ASP A 45 -17.05 21.40 0.73
C ASP A 45 -17.68 22.33 -0.34
N GLY A 46 -18.98 22.66 -0.16
CA GLY A 46 -19.70 23.54 -1.09
C GLY A 46 -19.21 25.00 -1.11
N HIS A 47 -18.32 25.37 -0.20
CA HIS A 47 -17.74 26.73 -0.08
C HIS A 47 -16.26 26.77 -0.52
N GLY A 48 -15.74 25.66 -1.05
CA GLY A 48 -14.33 25.57 -1.47
C GLY A 48 -13.34 25.34 -0.34
N SER A 49 -13.81 25.09 0.89
CA SER A 49 -12.93 24.76 2.01
C SER A 49 -12.48 23.30 1.91
N VAL A 50 -11.19 23.06 2.08
CA VAL A 50 -10.62 21.71 2.08
C VAL A 50 -11.07 20.96 3.34
N ILE A 51 -11.76 19.83 3.16
CA ILE A 51 -12.29 18.97 4.23
C ILE A 51 -11.60 17.63 4.33
N GLY A 52 -10.64 17.35 3.45
CA GLY A 52 -9.90 16.09 3.44
C GLY A 52 -9.12 15.88 2.16
N TYR A 53 -8.44 14.73 2.08
CA TYR A 53 -7.78 14.29 0.85
C TYR A 53 -7.77 12.76 0.75
N ALA A 54 -7.55 12.26 -0.47
CA ALA A 54 -7.22 10.86 -0.72
C ALA A 54 -5.98 10.77 -1.61
N TYR A 55 -5.09 9.79 -1.33
CA TYR A 55 -3.99 9.44 -2.23
C TYR A 55 -4.25 8.07 -2.84
N LEU A 56 -4.29 8.03 -4.16
CA LEU A 56 -4.60 6.87 -4.97
C LEU A 56 -3.38 6.46 -5.80
N GLN A 57 -3.09 5.19 -5.81
CA GLN A 57 -2.11 4.58 -6.71
C GLN A 57 -2.84 3.63 -7.65
N ILE A 58 -3.00 4.05 -8.92
CA ILE A 58 -3.72 3.27 -9.92
C ILE A 58 -2.72 2.52 -10.78
N LEU A 59 -2.93 1.21 -10.93
CA LEU A 59 -2.07 0.33 -11.69
C LEU A 59 -2.92 -0.71 -12.44
N GLN A 60 -2.93 -0.63 -13.76
CA GLN A 60 -3.57 -1.61 -14.67
C GLN A 60 -4.96 -2.09 -14.19
N GLY A 61 -5.91 -1.17 -14.03
CA GLY A 61 -7.28 -1.50 -13.64
C GLY A 61 -7.49 -1.78 -12.14
N ASN A 62 -6.44 -1.72 -11.34
CA ASN A 62 -6.47 -1.81 -9.88
C ASN A 62 -6.09 -0.48 -9.25
N CYS A 63 -6.73 -0.14 -8.14
CA CYS A 63 -6.42 1.04 -7.35
C CYS A 63 -6.05 0.64 -5.92
N TYR A 64 -4.88 1.06 -5.47
CA TYR A 64 -4.55 1.06 -4.06
C TYR A 64 -4.88 2.44 -3.48
N VAL A 65 -5.90 2.51 -2.62
CA VAL A 65 -6.25 3.72 -1.87
C VAL A 65 -5.30 3.79 -0.67
N ARG A 66 -4.24 4.56 -0.82
CA ARG A 66 -3.14 4.64 0.15
C ARG A 66 -3.51 5.50 1.35
N HIS A 67 -4.13 6.63 1.11
CA HIS A 67 -4.57 7.56 2.16
C HIS A 67 -6.03 7.95 1.96
N VAL A 68 -6.77 8.02 3.06
CA VAL A 68 -8.09 8.65 3.15
C VAL A 68 -8.12 9.43 4.45
N ALA A 69 -8.06 10.73 4.38
CA ALA A 69 -8.07 11.62 5.53
C ALA A 69 -9.22 12.62 5.42
N ILE A 70 -10.00 12.75 6.51
CA ILE A 70 -11.06 13.74 6.68
C ILE A 70 -10.73 14.57 7.90
N GLU A 71 -10.93 15.87 7.81
CA GLU A 71 -10.83 16.82 8.91
C GLU A 71 -11.53 16.30 10.16
N PRO A 72 -10.90 16.35 11.34
CA PRO A 72 -11.46 15.80 12.58
C PRO A 72 -12.86 16.29 12.89
N ASP A 73 -13.11 17.60 12.73
CA ASP A 73 -14.40 18.25 12.98
C ASP A 73 -15.48 17.95 11.91
N ARG A 74 -15.08 17.34 10.79
CA ARG A 74 -15.98 16.92 9.70
C ARG A 74 -16.25 15.42 9.69
N ARG A 75 -15.65 14.65 10.61
CA ARG A 75 -15.89 13.20 10.74
C ARG A 75 -17.29 12.94 11.32
N GLY A 76 -17.79 11.71 11.12
CA GLY A 76 -19.13 11.33 11.61
C GLY A 76 -20.32 11.89 10.82
N GLN A 77 -20.09 12.79 9.87
CA GLN A 77 -21.12 13.48 9.07
C GLN A 77 -21.32 12.84 7.67
N GLY A 78 -20.97 11.58 7.47
CA GLY A 78 -21.05 10.92 6.16
C GLY A 78 -19.98 11.35 5.15
N ARG A 79 -19.05 12.24 5.51
CA ARG A 79 -18.02 12.77 4.59
C ARG A 79 -17.08 11.71 4.07
N GLY A 80 -16.70 10.71 4.88
CA GLY A 80 -15.90 9.58 4.44
C GLY A 80 -16.60 8.75 3.36
N ARG A 81 -17.91 8.51 3.50
CA ARG A 81 -18.71 7.83 2.48
C ARG A 81 -18.77 8.63 1.18
N MET A 82 -19.04 9.92 1.27
CA MET A 82 -19.06 10.83 0.10
C MET A 82 -17.71 10.82 -0.63
N LEU A 83 -16.59 10.84 0.12
CA LEU A 83 -15.25 10.77 -0.45
C LEU A 83 -15.02 9.44 -1.19
N MET A 84 -15.37 8.31 -0.58
CA MET A 84 -15.21 6.99 -1.21
C MET A 84 -16.13 6.82 -2.44
N ASP A 85 -17.37 7.32 -2.41
CA ASP A 85 -18.26 7.31 -3.56
C ASP A 85 -17.71 8.14 -4.74
N ALA A 86 -17.11 9.30 -4.43
CA ALA A 86 -16.48 10.17 -5.42
C ALA A 86 -15.18 9.54 -5.99
N ILE A 87 -14.39 8.85 -5.16
CA ILE A 87 -13.24 8.04 -5.62
C ILE A 87 -13.73 6.94 -6.55
N ALA A 88 -14.77 6.19 -6.17
CA ALA A 88 -15.34 5.13 -7.02
C ALA A 88 -15.78 5.66 -8.40
N ALA A 89 -16.43 6.82 -8.45
CA ALA A 89 -16.80 7.48 -9.70
C ALA A 89 -15.57 7.82 -10.55
N ARG A 90 -14.50 8.33 -9.94
CA ARG A 90 -13.25 8.66 -10.62
C ARG A 90 -12.57 7.40 -11.15
N LEU A 91 -12.55 6.32 -10.38
CA LEU A 91 -11.95 5.05 -10.78
C LEU A 91 -12.66 4.43 -11.98
N ARG A 92 -13.99 4.46 -12.01
CA ARG A 92 -14.76 4.02 -13.18
C ARG A 92 -14.45 4.82 -14.43
N ALA A 93 -14.22 6.13 -14.30
CA ALA A 93 -13.89 7.00 -15.44
C ALA A 93 -12.51 6.70 -16.06
N VAL A 94 -11.70 5.86 -15.42
CA VAL A 94 -10.38 5.40 -15.91
C VAL A 94 -10.32 3.86 -15.98
N ASP A 95 -11.49 3.22 -16.14
CA ASP A 95 -11.64 1.76 -16.29
C ASP A 95 -10.97 0.93 -15.17
N CYS A 96 -10.85 1.52 -13.98
CA CYS A 96 -10.36 0.82 -12.81
C CYS A 96 -11.53 0.07 -12.17
N THR A 97 -11.44 -1.27 -12.15
CA THR A 97 -12.54 -2.15 -11.72
C THR A 97 -12.37 -2.68 -10.30
N ARG A 98 -11.15 -2.64 -9.77
CA ARG A 98 -10.82 -3.16 -8.44
C ARG A 98 -10.09 -2.12 -7.61
N TRP A 99 -10.34 -2.18 -6.32
CA TRP A 99 -9.63 -1.34 -5.36
C TRP A 99 -9.29 -2.09 -4.08
N CYS A 100 -8.26 -1.64 -3.39
CA CYS A 100 -7.86 -2.14 -2.09
C CYS A 100 -7.31 -1.00 -1.22
N LEU A 101 -7.22 -1.27 0.06
CA LEU A 101 -6.64 -0.38 1.05
C LEU A 101 -6.18 -1.17 2.28
N ASN A 102 -5.40 -0.50 3.12
CA ASN A 102 -5.07 -0.98 4.45
C ASN A 102 -5.73 -0.08 5.50
N VAL A 103 -6.27 -0.70 6.54
CA VAL A 103 -6.93 0.00 7.64
C VAL A 103 -6.58 -0.64 8.97
N LYS A 104 -6.30 0.17 9.99
CA LYS A 104 -6.07 -0.34 11.34
C LYS A 104 -7.35 -1.02 11.86
N PRO A 105 -7.25 -2.22 12.50
CA PRO A 105 -8.42 -2.90 13.06
C PRO A 105 -9.20 -2.02 14.07
N GLU A 106 -8.49 -1.20 14.83
CA GLU A 106 -9.04 -0.30 15.85
C GLU A 106 -9.85 0.85 15.26
N ASN A 107 -9.64 1.19 13.97
CA ASN A 107 -10.43 2.18 13.26
C ASN A 107 -11.75 1.57 12.78
N GLU A 108 -12.58 1.13 13.73
CA GLU A 108 -13.84 0.46 13.45
C GLU A 108 -14.78 1.28 12.54
N ALA A 109 -14.75 2.62 12.65
CA ALA A 109 -15.58 3.48 11.81
C ALA A 109 -15.19 3.35 10.33
N ALA A 110 -13.89 3.34 10.03
CA ALA A 110 -13.40 3.15 8.67
C ALA A 110 -13.63 1.71 8.19
N VAL A 111 -13.42 0.69 9.04
CA VAL A 111 -13.70 -0.71 8.71
C VAL A 111 -15.19 -0.90 8.36
N ARG A 112 -16.12 -0.33 9.14
CA ARG A 112 -17.55 -0.35 8.83
C ARG A 112 -17.87 0.36 7.51
N LEU A 113 -17.25 1.52 7.25
CA LEU A 113 -17.40 2.25 5.99
C LEU A 113 -16.97 1.39 4.80
N TYR A 114 -15.78 0.79 4.85
CA TYR A 114 -15.24 0.00 3.75
C TYR A 114 -16.05 -1.27 3.50
N ARG A 115 -16.52 -1.94 4.54
CA ARG A 115 -17.47 -3.07 4.39
C ARG A 115 -18.78 -2.63 3.73
N ALA A 116 -19.31 -1.47 4.11
CA ALA A 116 -20.56 -0.94 3.55
C ALA A 116 -20.46 -0.52 2.06
N ILE A 117 -19.24 -0.39 1.52
CA ILE A 117 -19.00 -0.15 0.09
C ILE A 117 -18.52 -1.40 -0.65
N GLY A 118 -18.66 -2.58 -0.05
CA GLY A 118 -18.38 -3.87 -0.68
C GLY A 118 -16.97 -4.41 -0.53
N MET A 119 -16.10 -3.77 0.27
CA MET A 119 -14.78 -4.33 0.54
C MET A 119 -14.86 -5.44 1.60
N THR A 120 -14.03 -6.47 1.42
CA THR A 120 -13.85 -7.57 2.39
C THR A 120 -12.40 -7.64 2.84
N THR A 121 -12.17 -8.06 4.08
CA THR A 121 -10.82 -8.34 4.57
C THR A 121 -10.25 -9.55 3.85
N ARG A 122 -9.07 -9.42 3.27
CA ARG A 122 -8.35 -10.49 2.57
C ARG A 122 -7.33 -11.16 3.47
N HIS A 123 -6.52 -10.36 4.14
CA HIS A 123 -5.50 -10.79 5.10
C HIS A 123 -5.15 -9.65 6.06
N THR A 124 -4.36 -9.95 7.06
CA THR A 124 -3.72 -8.94 7.91
C THR A 124 -2.30 -8.72 7.43
N MET A 125 -1.88 -7.47 7.33
CA MET A 125 -0.48 -7.11 7.13
C MET A 125 0.14 -6.62 8.44
N THR A 126 1.40 -6.95 8.66
CA THR A 126 2.15 -6.49 9.83
C THR A 126 3.47 -5.86 9.39
N ALA A 127 3.64 -4.59 9.73
CA ALA A 127 4.91 -3.88 9.50
C ALA A 127 5.83 -4.08 10.71
N PHE A 128 7.03 -4.51 10.43
CA PHE A 128 8.09 -4.76 11.41
C PHE A 128 9.24 -3.80 11.23
N ARG A 129 9.88 -3.48 12.35
CA ARG A 129 11.22 -2.93 12.38
C ARG A 129 12.15 -3.93 13.05
N LEU A 130 13.27 -4.21 12.41
CA LEU A 130 14.27 -5.18 12.84
C LEU A 130 15.66 -4.56 12.74
N ASP A 131 16.46 -4.66 13.78
CA ASP A 131 17.88 -4.46 13.65
C ASP A 131 18.48 -5.61 12.83
N TRP A 132 19.54 -5.35 12.07
CA TRP A 132 20.14 -6.36 11.18
C TRP A 132 20.63 -7.61 11.91
N ASP A 133 21.14 -7.44 13.14
CA ASP A 133 21.57 -8.59 13.96
C ASP A 133 20.40 -9.43 14.43
N LEU A 134 19.24 -8.82 14.64
CA LEU A 134 18.00 -9.55 14.95
C LEU A 134 17.50 -10.29 13.71
N ALA A 135 17.49 -9.65 12.55
CA ALA A 135 17.10 -10.27 11.28
C ALA A 135 17.96 -11.50 10.94
N ALA A 136 19.24 -11.49 11.30
CA ALA A 136 20.14 -12.61 11.10
C ALA A 136 19.81 -13.88 11.92
N ARG A 137 18.94 -13.76 12.95
CA ARG A 137 18.47 -14.89 13.78
C ARG A 137 17.30 -15.66 13.16
N LEU A 138 16.73 -15.18 12.07
CA LEU A 138 15.68 -15.94 11.38
C LEU A 138 16.15 -17.32 10.97
N PRO A 139 15.30 -18.34 11.08
CA PRO A 139 15.67 -19.71 10.71
C PRO A 139 15.99 -19.77 9.22
N ARG A 140 17.10 -20.42 8.87
CA ARG A 140 17.51 -20.70 7.49
C ARG A 140 17.05 -22.07 7.08
N GLY A 141 16.59 -22.20 5.83
CA GLY A 141 16.33 -23.49 5.20
C GLY A 141 17.59 -24.06 4.56
N ASP A 142 17.51 -25.34 4.21
CA ASP A 142 18.61 -26.08 3.56
C ASP A 142 18.70 -25.81 2.05
N ARG A 143 17.74 -25.06 1.48
CA ARG A 143 17.70 -24.76 0.05
C ARG A 143 18.81 -23.78 -0.33
N SER A 144 19.65 -24.20 -1.28
CA SER A 144 20.68 -23.34 -1.84
C SER A 144 20.03 -22.31 -2.78
N VAL A 145 20.03 -21.05 -2.38
CA VAL A 145 19.52 -19.93 -3.18
C VAL A 145 20.54 -18.81 -3.19
N ILE A 146 20.56 -18.06 -4.29
CA ILE A 146 21.35 -16.84 -4.44
C ILE A 146 20.41 -15.66 -4.68
N ALA A 147 20.78 -14.48 -4.20
CA ALA A 147 20.05 -13.27 -4.52
C ALA A 147 20.66 -12.60 -5.76
N SER A 148 19.81 -12.05 -6.62
CA SER A 148 20.20 -11.27 -7.79
C SER A 148 19.30 -10.04 -7.96
N LEU A 149 19.77 -9.06 -8.71
CA LEU A 149 18.93 -7.98 -9.18
C LEU A 149 17.87 -8.54 -10.15
N VAL A 150 16.67 -7.97 -10.08
CA VAL A 150 15.56 -8.37 -10.96
C VAL A 150 15.78 -7.80 -12.36
N ALA A 151 15.83 -8.65 -13.38
CA ALA A 151 15.85 -8.22 -14.76
C ALA A 151 14.41 -7.84 -15.24
N PRO A 152 14.24 -6.88 -16.15
CA PRO A 152 12.91 -6.51 -16.67
C PRO A 152 12.11 -7.68 -17.24
N ALA A 153 12.78 -8.69 -17.79
CA ALA A 153 12.14 -9.89 -18.33
C ALA A 153 11.48 -10.77 -17.25
N ASP A 154 11.90 -10.64 -15.98
CA ASP A 154 11.40 -11.44 -14.86
C ASP A 154 10.12 -10.83 -14.24
N ASP A 155 9.81 -9.56 -14.54
CA ASP A 155 8.76 -8.80 -13.85
C ASP A 155 7.42 -9.53 -13.83
N ALA A 156 6.94 -9.93 -15.00
CA ALA A 156 5.63 -10.58 -15.13
C ALA A 156 5.57 -11.94 -14.42
N ALA A 157 6.66 -12.71 -14.46
CA ALA A 157 6.74 -14.02 -13.79
C ALA A 157 6.73 -13.86 -12.25
N ILE A 158 7.45 -12.88 -11.72
CA ILE A 158 7.47 -12.55 -10.28
C ILE A 158 6.09 -12.04 -9.84
N GLU A 159 5.49 -11.13 -10.58
CA GLU A 159 4.15 -10.58 -10.28
C GLU A 159 3.11 -11.69 -10.25
N ALA A 160 3.13 -12.62 -11.20
CA ALA A 160 2.24 -13.77 -11.24
C ALA A 160 2.48 -14.73 -10.05
N ALA A 161 3.74 -15.05 -9.75
CA ALA A 161 4.11 -15.98 -8.68
C ALA A 161 3.66 -15.49 -7.28
N PHE A 162 3.69 -14.18 -7.06
CA PHE A 162 3.30 -13.57 -5.77
C PHE A 162 1.93 -12.89 -5.79
N ALA A 163 1.10 -13.16 -6.81
CA ALA A 163 -0.23 -12.58 -6.99
C ALA A 163 -0.22 -11.04 -6.86
N MET A 164 0.82 -10.41 -7.37
CA MET A 164 0.98 -8.94 -7.37
C MET A 164 0.22 -8.32 -8.55
N PRO A 165 -0.19 -7.04 -8.45
CA PRO A 165 -0.74 -6.32 -9.59
C PRO A 165 0.25 -6.29 -10.76
N ALA A 166 -0.23 -6.57 -11.97
CA ALA A 166 0.58 -6.51 -13.17
C ALA A 166 1.13 -5.08 -13.37
N GLY A 167 2.42 -4.97 -13.73
CA GLY A 167 3.13 -3.70 -13.92
C GLY A 167 3.62 -3.03 -12.63
N GLN A 168 3.43 -3.62 -11.46
CA GLN A 168 3.88 -3.06 -10.18
C GLN A 168 5.41 -2.96 -10.12
N ILE A 169 6.12 -3.96 -10.62
CA ILE A 169 7.60 -3.98 -10.64
C ILE A 169 8.12 -2.95 -11.63
N ALA A 170 7.51 -2.86 -12.80
CA ALA A 170 7.86 -1.86 -13.80
C ALA A 170 7.64 -0.42 -13.28
N GLU A 171 6.58 -0.20 -12.48
CA GLU A 171 6.34 1.09 -11.84
C GLU A 171 7.43 1.41 -10.79
N ALA A 172 7.82 0.43 -9.98
CA ALA A 172 8.90 0.59 -8.99
C ALA A 172 10.24 0.96 -9.67
N ARG A 173 10.54 0.43 -10.87
CA ARG A 173 11.76 0.75 -11.64
C ARG A 173 11.87 2.21 -12.08
N LYS A 174 10.77 2.96 -12.14
CA LYS A 174 10.82 4.39 -12.46
C LYS A 174 11.54 5.20 -11.39
N ARG A 175 11.70 4.63 -10.20
CA ARG A 175 12.50 5.19 -9.11
C ARG A 175 13.89 4.55 -9.10
N PRO A 176 14.93 5.26 -9.56
CA PRO A 176 16.29 4.72 -9.70
C PRO A 176 17.00 4.46 -8.36
N ASP A 177 16.48 5.02 -7.28
CA ASP A 177 16.93 4.84 -5.90
C ASP A 177 16.47 3.51 -5.28
N LEU A 178 15.52 2.81 -5.89
CA LEU A 178 15.04 1.52 -5.40
C LEU A 178 15.92 0.36 -5.86
N VAL A 179 16.11 -0.60 -4.95
CA VAL A 179 16.82 -1.85 -5.22
C VAL A 179 15.80 -2.98 -5.33
N LEU A 180 15.73 -3.62 -6.49
CA LEU A 180 14.83 -4.74 -6.77
C LEU A 180 15.62 -6.04 -6.74
N LEU A 181 15.31 -6.92 -5.81
CA LEU A 181 16.02 -8.18 -5.58
C LEU A 181 15.07 -9.37 -5.70
N ARG A 182 15.61 -10.49 -6.27
CA ARG A 182 14.92 -11.79 -6.27
C ARG A 182 15.86 -12.88 -5.72
N LEU A 183 15.26 -13.96 -5.24
CA LEU A 183 15.98 -15.21 -4.96
C LEU A 183 15.92 -16.12 -6.20
N VAL A 184 17.03 -16.76 -6.49
CA VAL A 184 17.17 -17.70 -7.60
C VAL A 184 17.74 -19.02 -7.04
N ASP A 185 17.11 -20.11 -7.40
CA ASP A 185 17.66 -21.46 -7.22
C ASP A 185 18.50 -21.79 -8.46
N PRO A 186 19.82 -21.99 -8.35
CA PRO A 186 20.67 -22.31 -9.50
C PRO A 186 20.26 -23.57 -10.26
N ALA A 187 19.59 -24.51 -9.57
CA ALA A 187 19.07 -25.73 -10.20
C ALA A 187 17.74 -25.49 -10.94
N ARG A 188 17.03 -24.39 -10.64
CA ARG A 188 15.74 -24.00 -11.23
C ARG A 188 15.67 -22.48 -11.41
N PRO A 189 16.48 -21.92 -12.33
CA PRO A 189 16.62 -20.46 -12.48
C PRO A 189 15.31 -19.75 -12.90
N ASP A 190 14.40 -20.49 -13.53
CA ASP A 190 13.09 -19.98 -13.99
C ASP A 190 12.04 -19.92 -12.87
N ASP A 191 12.34 -20.45 -11.66
CA ASP A 191 11.43 -20.37 -10.51
C ASP A 191 11.38 -18.95 -9.95
N ALA A 192 10.39 -18.17 -10.38
CA ALA A 192 10.20 -16.78 -9.96
C ALA A 192 9.58 -16.64 -8.56
N GLY A 193 9.08 -17.74 -7.96
CA GLY A 193 8.28 -17.72 -6.75
C GLY A 193 9.06 -17.88 -5.45
N LEU A 194 10.39 -17.78 -5.44
CA LEU A 194 11.19 -18.05 -4.23
C LEU A 194 11.25 -16.87 -3.26
N GLY A 195 11.51 -15.68 -3.76
CA GLY A 195 11.59 -14.47 -2.97
C GLY A 195 11.80 -13.25 -3.85
N PHE A 196 11.17 -12.17 -3.44
CA PHE A 196 11.23 -10.87 -4.11
C PHE A 196 11.11 -9.73 -3.11
N ALA A 197 11.90 -8.67 -3.30
CA ALA A 197 11.80 -7.45 -2.51
C ALA A 197 12.09 -6.21 -3.36
N VAL A 198 11.38 -5.14 -3.04
CA VAL A 198 11.73 -3.77 -3.43
C VAL A 198 12.21 -3.06 -2.19
N TYR A 199 13.48 -2.67 -2.16
CA TYR A 199 14.10 -2.00 -1.04
C TYR A 199 14.36 -0.52 -1.35
N ASP A 200 13.98 0.35 -0.43
CA ASP A 200 14.25 1.79 -0.48
C ASP A 200 15.36 2.13 0.55
N PRO A 201 16.61 2.37 0.12
CA PRO A 201 17.70 2.74 1.05
C PRO A 201 17.50 4.10 1.74
N LEU A 202 16.70 5.00 1.14
CA LEU A 202 16.42 6.32 1.71
C LEU A 202 15.35 6.29 2.80
N PHE A 203 14.52 5.23 2.78
CA PHE A 203 13.53 4.91 3.79
C PHE A 203 13.71 3.42 4.09
N PRO A 204 14.63 2.99 4.95
CA PRO A 204 15.17 1.61 5.05
C PRO A 204 14.05 0.56 5.14
N GLY A 205 13.26 0.46 4.08
CA GLY A 205 12.04 -0.30 3.97
C GLY A 205 12.06 -1.25 2.79
N ALA A 206 11.66 -2.50 3.02
CA ALA A 206 11.41 -3.49 1.99
C ALA A 206 9.89 -3.70 1.82
N PHE A 207 9.34 -3.14 0.73
CA PHE A 207 7.93 -3.29 0.38
C PHE A 207 7.72 -3.19 -1.14
N PRO A 208 7.14 -4.24 -1.78
CA PRO A 208 6.80 -5.54 -1.18
C PRO A 208 8.04 -6.32 -0.73
N PHE A 209 7.85 -7.18 0.29
CA PHE A 209 8.78 -8.22 0.70
C PHE A 209 8.02 -9.55 0.65
N ARG A 210 8.38 -10.43 -0.26
CA ARG A 210 7.68 -11.69 -0.53
C ARG A 210 8.66 -12.84 -0.49
N VAL A 211 8.31 -13.92 0.19
CA VAL A 211 9.05 -15.18 0.20
C VAL A 211 8.08 -16.34 0.18
N ALA A 212 8.44 -17.44 -0.52
CA ALA A 212 7.62 -18.64 -0.56
C ALA A 212 7.58 -19.41 0.78
N ALA A 213 8.56 -19.18 1.64
CA ALA A 213 8.63 -19.72 2.99
C ALA A 213 9.46 -18.79 3.88
N ALA A 214 9.15 -18.72 5.18
CA ALA A 214 9.88 -17.90 6.13
C ALA A 214 11.40 -18.16 6.15
N THR A 215 11.81 -19.40 5.88
CA THR A 215 13.22 -19.83 5.81
C THR A 215 13.99 -19.25 4.62
N LEU A 216 13.30 -18.66 3.65
CA LEU A 216 13.89 -17.92 2.52
C LEU A 216 14.07 -16.42 2.80
N ALA A 217 13.53 -15.92 3.91
CA ALA A 217 13.72 -14.51 4.28
C ALA A 217 15.21 -14.17 4.59
N PRO A 218 16.01 -15.01 5.31
CA PRO A 218 17.39 -14.67 5.62
C PRO A 218 18.27 -14.38 4.41
N PRO A 219 18.31 -15.19 3.34
CA PRO A 219 19.15 -14.90 2.17
C PRO A 219 18.70 -13.62 1.45
N LEU A 220 17.39 -13.33 1.39
CA LEU A 220 16.89 -12.09 0.79
C LEU A 220 17.25 -10.86 1.64
N LEU A 221 17.11 -10.96 2.97
CA LEU A 221 17.50 -9.90 3.90
C LEU A 221 19.01 -9.64 3.88
N ALA A 222 19.82 -10.70 3.79
CA ALA A 222 21.28 -10.56 3.66
C ALA A 222 21.67 -9.79 2.39
N ALA A 223 20.97 -10.03 1.28
CA ALA A 223 21.20 -9.30 0.05
C ALA A 223 20.76 -7.83 0.16
N ILE A 224 19.63 -7.55 0.81
CA ILE A 224 19.17 -6.18 1.08
C ILE A 224 20.18 -5.44 1.94
N ARG A 225 20.76 -6.09 2.97
CA ARG A 225 21.75 -5.50 3.87
C ARG A 225 22.98 -4.96 3.12
N ALA A 226 23.36 -5.54 2.01
CA ALA A 226 24.47 -5.05 1.18
C ALA A 226 24.21 -3.63 0.60
N HIS A 227 22.98 -3.16 0.63
CA HIS A 227 22.54 -1.84 0.17
C HIS A 227 22.14 -0.90 1.32
N GLU A 228 22.41 -1.30 2.60
CA GLU A 228 22.09 -0.46 3.76
C GLU A 228 22.91 0.84 3.76
N ARG A 229 22.34 1.86 4.39
CA ARG A 229 23.07 3.09 4.66
C ARG A 229 23.66 3.04 6.06
N PRO A 230 24.87 3.60 6.29
CA PRO A 230 25.53 3.55 7.60
C PRO A 230 24.73 4.18 8.75
N ASP A 231 23.86 5.15 8.43
CA ASP A 231 23.01 5.86 9.37
C ASP A 231 21.69 5.14 9.71
N THR A 232 21.42 4.00 9.08
CA THR A 232 20.16 3.25 9.24
C THR A 232 20.43 1.77 9.54
N PRO A 233 20.83 1.43 10.77
CA PRO A 233 21.25 0.07 11.15
C PRO A 233 20.05 -0.90 11.33
N TYR A 234 18.94 -0.68 10.64
CA TYR A 234 17.72 -1.45 10.74
C TYR A 234 17.04 -1.57 9.38
N ILE A 235 16.11 -2.51 9.30
CA ILE A 235 15.18 -2.64 8.18
C ILE A 235 13.74 -2.57 8.67
N GLN A 236 12.88 -1.95 7.87
CA GLN A 236 11.44 -2.07 7.99
C GLN A 236 10.93 -2.98 6.88
N LEU A 237 10.05 -3.90 7.20
CA LEU A 237 9.41 -4.76 6.22
C LEU A 237 7.95 -5.02 6.58
N VAL A 238 7.16 -5.34 5.56
CA VAL A 238 5.76 -5.70 5.72
C VAL A 238 5.61 -7.18 5.39
N SER A 239 5.11 -7.93 6.37
CA SER A 239 4.69 -9.31 6.19
C SER A 239 3.18 -9.38 6.00
N GLU A 240 2.75 -10.12 4.99
CA GLU A 240 1.36 -10.52 4.73
C GLU A 240 1.21 -12.05 4.89
N ASP A 241 2.30 -12.74 5.15
CA ASP A 241 2.39 -14.18 5.36
C ASP A 241 2.41 -14.51 6.87
N ALA A 242 1.59 -15.48 7.29
CA ALA A 242 1.43 -15.82 8.69
C ALA A 242 2.68 -16.46 9.28
N ASP A 243 3.36 -17.34 8.53
CA ASP A 243 4.56 -18.07 8.98
C ASP A 243 5.75 -17.12 9.11
N LEU A 244 5.93 -16.22 8.13
CA LEU A 244 6.94 -15.17 8.22
C LEU A 244 6.65 -14.22 9.40
N THR A 245 5.39 -13.83 9.59
CA THR A 245 4.98 -12.99 10.73
C THR A 245 5.30 -13.67 12.06
N ALA A 246 4.97 -14.95 12.20
CA ALA A 246 5.28 -15.74 13.40
C ALA A 246 6.80 -15.83 13.63
N ALA A 247 7.59 -16.09 12.59
CA ALA A 247 9.05 -16.15 12.66
C ALA A 247 9.66 -14.81 13.09
N LEU A 248 9.16 -13.68 12.54
CA LEU A 248 9.61 -12.34 12.90
C LEU A 248 9.28 -11.98 14.36
N LEU A 249 8.11 -12.37 14.85
CA LEU A 249 7.72 -12.21 16.26
C LEU A 249 8.61 -13.06 17.17
N ALA A 250 8.86 -14.32 16.79
CA ALA A 250 9.65 -15.25 17.58
C ALA A 250 11.09 -14.79 17.84
N ILE A 251 11.70 -14.08 16.89
CA ILE A 251 13.02 -13.48 17.08
C ILE A 251 13.01 -12.15 17.81
N GLY A 252 11.83 -11.60 18.15
CA GLY A 252 11.68 -10.33 18.86
C GLY A 252 11.54 -9.10 17.95
N GLY A 253 11.08 -9.27 16.72
CA GLY A 253 10.81 -8.17 15.80
C GLY A 253 9.79 -7.19 16.37
N THR A 254 10.10 -5.88 16.26
CA THR A 254 9.22 -4.83 16.77
C THR A 254 8.10 -4.54 15.77
N VAL A 255 6.85 -4.81 16.18
CA VAL A 255 5.67 -4.45 15.40
C VAL A 255 5.49 -2.93 15.44
N ARG A 256 5.44 -2.31 14.25
CA ARG A 256 5.19 -0.87 14.07
C ARG A 256 3.74 -0.58 13.75
N LEU A 257 3.12 -1.45 12.96
CA LEU A 257 1.75 -1.28 12.50
C LEU A 257 1.18 -2.67 12.16
N SER A 258 -0.06 -2.92 12.56
CA SER A 258 -0.89 -3.99 12.00
C SER A 258 -2.09 -3.36 11.31
N ALA A 259 -2.46 -3.89 10.15
CA ALA A 259 -3.60 -3.40 9.39
C ALA A 259 -4.33 -4.55 8.68
N LEU A 260 -5.63 -4.41 8.53
CA LEU A 260 -6.44 -5.26 7.67
C LEU A 260 -6.24 -4.79 6.21
N HIS A 261 -5.80 -5.69 5.34
CA HIS A 261 -5.89 -5.46 3.91
C HIS A 261 -7.30 -5.77 3.45
N MET A 262 -7.99 -4.74 2.97
CA MET A 262 -9.36 -4.87 2.46
C MET A 262 -9.39 -4.60 0.96
N ALA A 263 -10.15 -5.41 0.23
CA ALA A 263 -10.29 -5.29 -1.21
C ALA A 263 -11.70 -5.63 -1.68
N GLY A 264 -12.07 -5.11 -2.85
CA GLY A 264 -13.35 -5.37 -3.48
C GLY A 264 -13.38 -4.85 -4.92
N ASP A 265 -14.52 -5.00 -5.56
CA ASP A 265 -14.78 -4.38 -6.85
C ASP A 265 -15.19 -2.92 -6.65
N VAL A 266 -14.80 -2.05 -7.58
CA VAL A 266 -15.25 -0.65 -7.56
C VAL A 266 -16.77 -0.63 -7.76
N PRO A 267 -17.56 -0.06 -6.83
CA PRO A 267 -19.02 -0.08 -6.91
C PRO A 267 -19.53 0.57 -8.20
N GLY A 268 -20.58 -0.01 -8.78
CA GLY A 268 -21.31 0.59 -9.90
C GLY A 268 -21.91 1.96 -9.54
N PRO A 269 -22.41 2.71 -10.52
CA PRO A 269 -23.11 3.95 -10.24
C PRO A 269 -24.33 3.66 -9.33
N ALA A 270 -24.54 4.52 -8.34
CA ALA A 270 -25.75 4.41 -7.52
C ALA A 270 -26.99 4.43 -8.42
N PRO A 271 -28.02 3.60 -8.16
CA PRO A 271 -29.26 3.67 -8.91
C PRO A 271 -29.79 5.11 -8.82
N SER A 272 -30.10 5.70 -9.98
CA SER A 272 -30.70 7.03 -10.05
C SER A 272 -31.99 7.00 -9.24
N ARG A 273 -32.08 7.80 -8.19
CA ARG A 273 -33.34 8.03 -7.50
C ARG A 273 -34.25 8.79 -8.48
N HIS A 274 -35.09 8.05 -9.21
CA HIS A 274 -36.22 8.69 -9.89
C HIS A 274 -37.10 9.28 -8.80
N PRO A 275 -37.43 10.58 -8.89
CA PRO A 275 -38.49 11.11 -8.04
C PRO A 275 -39.77 10.30 -8.33
N PRO A 276 -40.57 9.99 -7.29
CA PRO A 276 -41.83 9.31 -7.51
C PRO A 276 -42.65 10.15 -8.48
N SER A 277 -43.13 9.51 -9.55
CA SER A 277 -44.08 10.14 -10.49
C SER A 277 -45.25 10.72 -9.70
N ALA A 278 -45.51 12.00 -9.91
CA ALA A 278 -46.68 12.62 -9.30
C ALA A 278 -47.93 11.85 -9.70
N PRO A 279 -48.86 11.56 -8.78
CA PRO A 279 -50.11 10.90 -9.15
C PRO A 279 -50.89 11.78 -10.13
N ASP A 280 -51.24 11.21 -11.27
CA ASP A 280 -52.17 11.81 -12.22
C ASP A 280 -53.44 12.21 -11.47
N ARG A 281 -53.67 13.52 -11.40
CA ARG A 281 -54.96 14.06 -10.93
C ARG A 281 -55.95 13.90 -12.09
N CYS A 282 -56.87 12.95 -11.94
CA CYS A 282 -58.16 12.98 -12.66
C CYS A 282 -59.05 14.07 -12.11
#